data_786d0b7c16640efb2b265597355667e9
#
_entry.id   786d0b7c16640efb2b265597355667e9
#
_cell.length_a   1.000
_cell.length_b   1.000
_cell.length_c   1.000
_cell.angle_alpha   90.00
_cell.angle_beta   90.00
_cell.angle_gamma   90.00
#
_symmetry.space_group_name_H-M   'P 1'
#
loop_
_entity.id
_entity.type
_entity.pdbx_description
1 polymer ?
#
loop_
_entity_poly.entity_id
_entity_poly.type
_entity_poly.pdbx_seq_one_letter_code
_entity_poly.pdbx_strand_id
1 'polypeptide(L)'
;MSPIVAWALPLAVLFAGASAPASADPKLLEPERAFAFSVQAVDDKTIEARFAIANGYYLYREKLKFAVEPAVLAGAPVLPPGKIKHDEFFGNVETYRGLLAVRLPLEGAKAGTTVTVKAESQGCADAGVCYPPQVQRLTVALPARGAGPGEPVNATPAKKSWFN
;
A
#
# COMPACT_ATOMS: atom_id res chain seq x y z
N MET A 1 31.30 85.31 0.98
CA MET A 1 30.53 84.60 -0.04
C MET A 1 31.13 83.18 -0.07
N SER A 2 30.53 82.23 0.70
CA SER A 2 31.02 80.83 0.77
C SER A 2 29.88 79.92 0.34
N PRO A 3 30.07 78.96 -0.58
CA PRO A 3 29.07 78.03 -0.97
C PRO A 3 29.02 76.85 0.01
N ILE A 4 27.86 76.46 0.42
CA ILE A 4 27.55 75.33 1.26
C ILE A 4 27.49 74.09 0.34
N VAL A 5 28.39 73.12 0.58
CA VAL A 5 28.39 71.83 -0.08
C VAL A 5 27.46 70.87 0.70
N ALA A 6 26.32 70.51 0.09
CA ALA A 6 25.42 69.55 0.64
C ALA A 6 25.92 68.13 0.29
N TRP A 7 26.23 67.35 1.31
CA TRP A 7 26.53 65.91 1.20
C TRP A 7 25.23 65.09 1.23
N ALA A 8 24.90 64.49 0.10
CA ALA A 8 23.83 63.52 0.02
C ALA A 8 24.36 62.13 0.34
N LEU A 9 23.88 61.51 1.43
CA LEU A 9 24.14 60.11 1.81
C LEU A 9 23.17 59.21 1.05
N PRO A 10 23.66 58.16 0.35
CA PRO A 10 22.76 57.16 -0.22
C PRO A 10 22.29 56.19 0.86
N LEU A 11 20.98 56.10 1.02
CA LEU A 11 20.30 55.11 1.85
C LEU A 11 20.35 53.74 1.17
N ALA A 12 21.25 52.87 1.63
CA ALA A 12 21.29 51.47 1.16
C ALA A 12 20.15 50.68 1.78
N VAL A 13 19.13 50.36 1.00
CA VAL A 13 18.04 49.46 1.40
C VAL A 13 18.53 48.03 1.26
N LEU A 14 18.83 47.39 2.40
CA LEU A 14 19.10 45.93 2.47
C LEU A 14 17.79 45.19 2.27
N PHE A 15 17.58 44.61 1.09
CA PHE A 15 16.55 43.62 0.85
C PHE A 15 16.98 42.30 1.52
N ALA A 16 16.50 42.02 2.71
CA ALA A 16 16.58 40.69 3.32
C ALA A 16 15.63 39.74 2.57
N GLY A 17 16.18 39.00 1.63
CA GLY A 17 15.45 37.93 0.93
C GLY A 17 15.08 36.85 1.94
N ALA A 18 13.80 36.76 2.33
CA ALA A 18 13.26 35.65 3.07
C ALA A 18 13.22 34.42 2.13
N SER A 19 14.22 33.53 2.24
CA SER A 19 14.16 32.20 1.62
C SER A 19 13.06 31.40 2.30
N ALA A 20 11.92 31.25 1.64
CA ALA A 20 10.90 30.29 2.07
C ALA A 20 11.50 28.87 2.03
N PRO A 21 11.30 28.04 3.07
CA PRO A 21 11.72 26.65 3.00
C PRO A 21 10.97 25.97 1.85
N ALA A 22 11.70 25.39 0.91
CA ALA A 22 11.14 24.51 -0.10
C ALA A 22 10.48 23.34 0.64
N SER A 23 9.15 23.24 0.57
CA SER A 23 8.43 22.05 1.04
C SER A 23 8.92 20.90 0.21
N ALA A 24 9.73 20.01 0.80
CA ALA A 24 10.11 18.78 0.16
C ALA A 24 8.82 17.99 -0.08
N ASP A 25 8.52 17.65 -1.34
CA ASP A 25 7.42 16.76 -1.68
C ASP A 25 7.55 15.47 -0.85
N PRO A 26 6.46 15.02 -0.20
CA PRO A 26 6.52 13.81 0.61
C PRO A 26 6.95 12.65 -0.31
N LYS A 27 8.11 12.06 -0.02
CA LYS A 27 8.61 10.91 -0.78
C LYS A 27 7.64 9.74 -0.60
N LEU A 28 6.82 9.50 -1.63
CA LEU A 28 5.87 8.39 -1.65
C LEU A 28 6.60 7.05 -1.56
N LEU A 29 6.01 6.10 -0.84
CA LEU A 29 6.49 4.73 -0.79
C LEU A 29 6.23 4.03 -2.12
N GLU A 30 7.10 3.09 -2.50
CA GLU A 30 6.79 2.15 -3.59
C GLU A 30 5.53 1.34 -3.24
N PRO A 31 4.70 0.96 -4.23
CA PRO A 31 3.41 0.31 -3.98
C PRO A 31 3.50 -0.91 -3.06
N GLU A 32 4.53 -1.75 -3.25
CA GLU A 32 4.74 -2.97 -2.45
C GLU A 32 5.11 -2.67 -0.98
N ARG A 33 5.60 -1.46 -0.71
CA ARG A 33 5.88 -0.99 0.66
C ARG A 33 4.69 -0.26 1.25
N ALA A 34 3.93 0.47 0.42
CA ALA A 34 2.71 1.13 0.85
C ALA A 34 1.61 0.12 1.20
N PHE A 35 1.57 -1.01 0.45
CA PHE A 35 0.57 -2.05 0.55
C PHE A 35 1.25 -3.44 0.61
N ALA A 36 2.01 -3.67 1.68
CA ALA A 36 2.76 -4.91 1.83
C ALA A 36 1.81 -6.10 1.98
N PHE A 37 1.93 -7.07 1.06
CA PHE A 37 1.07 -8.25 1.00
C PHE A 37 1.79 -9.47 1.56
N SER A 38 1.05 -10.30 2.29
CA SER A 38 1.52 -11.57 2.79
C SER A 38 0.39 -12.59 2.83
N VAL A 39 0.75 -13.86 2.83
CA VAL A 39 -0.19 -14.99 2.94
C VAL A 39 0.33 -16.02 3.93
N GLN A 40 -0.58 -16.68 4.62
CA GLN A 40 -0.29 -17.80 5.50
C GLN A 40 -1.38 -18.86 5.35
N ALA A 41 -1.00 -20.11 5.16
CA ALA A 41 -1.96 -21.22 5.25
C ALA A 41 -2.31 -21.42 6.73
N VAL A 42 -3.58 -21.25 7.09
CA VAL A 42 -4.09 -21.47 8.45
C VAL A 42 -4.28 -22.97 8.71
N ASP A 43 -4.74 -23.67 7.68
CA ASP A 43 -4.91 -25.12 7.63
C ASP A 43 -4.84 -25.60 6.18
N ASP A 44 -5.15 -26.88 5.93
CA ASP A 44 -5.11 -27.49 4.59
C ASP A 44 -6.18 -26.97 3.61
N LYS A 45 -7.10 -26.12 4.07
CA LYS A 45 -8.23 -25.58 3.28
C LYS A 45 -8.45 -24.10 3.42
N THR A 46 -7.65 -23.42 4.23
CA THR A 46 -7.85 -21.99 4.52
C THR A 46 -6.53 -21.24 4.47
N ILE A 47 -6.50 -20.19 3.68
CA ILE A 47 -5.39 -19.22 3.65
C ILE A 47 -5.86 -17.93 4.29
N GLU A 48 -4.99 -17.30 5.05
CA GLU A 48 -5.17 -15.92 5.47
C GLU A 48 -4.28 -15.00 4.62
N ALA A 49 -4.91 -14.12 3.87
CA ALA A 49 -4.28 -13.05 3.10
C ALA A 49 -4.25 -11.78 3.96
N ARG A 50 -3.09 -11.12 4.05
CA ARG A 50 -2.90 -9.92 4.85
C ARG A 50 -2.32 -8.80 4.02
N PHE A 51 -2.83 -7.58 4.25
CA PHE A 51 -2.19 -6.35 3.81
C PHE A 51 -1.76 -5.54 5.03
N ALA A 52 -0.47 -5.20 5.10
CA ALA A 52 0.03 -4.19 6.01
C ALA A 52 0.10 -2.87 5.24
N ILE A 53 -0.87 -2.00 5.51
CA ILE A 53 -1.05 -0.71 4.84
C ILE A 53 -0.26 0.34 5.64
N ALA A 54 0.71 0.98 5.00
CA ALA A 54 1.56 1.97 5.65
C ALA A 54 0.76 3.17 6.17
N ASN A 55 1.29 3.84 7.20
CA ASN A 55 0.69 5.08 7.70
C ASN A 55 0.63 6.14 6.60
N GLY A 56 -0.50 6.83 6.49
CA GLY A 56 -0.73 7.81 5.43
C GLY A 56 -1.21 7.19 4.11
N TYR A 57 -1.57 5.88 4.11
CA TYR A 57 -2.10 5.18 2.95
C TYR A 57 -3.42 4.46 3.28
N TYR A 58 -4.18 4.14 2.24
CA TYR A 58 -5.42 3.35 2.35
C TYR A 58 -5.67 2.53 1.08
N LEU A 59 -6.37 1.40 1.26
CA LEU A 59 -6.86 0.55 0.17
C LEU A 59 -8.37 0.71 0.03
N TYR A 60 -8.87 0.69 -1.20
CA TYR A 60 -10.29 0.64 -1.48
C TYR A 60 -10.83 -0.79 -1.31
N ARG A 61 -11.89 -0.95 -0.51
CA ARG A 61 -12.52 -2.25 -0.27
C ARG A 61 -13.01 -2.91 -1.56
N GLU A 62 -13.70 -2.17 -2.41
CA GLU A 62 -14.27 -2.65 -3.66
C GLU A 62 -13.24 -2.96 -4.77
N LYS A 63 -12.00 -2.52 -4.59
CA LYS A 63 -10.90 -2.81 -5.52
C LYS A 63 -10.06 -4.03 -5.09
N LEU A 64 -10.44 -4.69 -3.99
CA LEU A 64 -9.77 -5.91 -3.55
C LEU A 64 -10.40 -7.13 -4.23
N LYS A 65 -9.57 -7.93 -4.90
CA LYS A 65 -9.96 -9.19 -5.48
C LYS A 65 -8.91 -10.25 -5.18
N PHE A 66 -9.37 -11.48 -4.96
CA PHE A 66 -8.51 -12.61 -4.69
C PHE A 66 -8.83 -13.76 -5.64
N ALA A 67 -7.78 -14.49 -6.03
CA ALA A 67 -7.88 -15.76 -6.73
C ALA A 67 -6.80 -16.71 -6.22
N VAL A 68 -7.03 -18.01 -6.32
CA VAL A 68 -6.08 -19.03 -5.88
C VAL A 68 -5.97 -20.11 -6.96
N GLU A 69 -4.75 -20.54 -7.26
CA GLU A 69 -4.43 -21.55 -8.27
C GLU A 69 -3.48 -22.61 -7.70
N PRO A 70 -3.63 -23.90 -8.06
CA PRO A 70 -4.65 -24.53 -8.89
C PRO A 70 -5.99 -24.78 -8.18
N ALA A 71 -6.08 -24.52 -6.86
CA ALA A 71 -7.34 -24.55 -6.13
C ALA A 71 -8.22 -23.36 -6.53
N VAL A 72 -9.47 -23.39 -6.14
CA VAL A 72 -10.40 -22.26 -6.29
C VAL A 72 -10.91 -21.80 -4.93
N LEU A 73 -11.38 -20.56 -4.84
CA LEU A 73 -12.03 -20.08 -3.64
C LEU A 73 -13.37 -20.78 -3.45
N ALA A 74 -13.66 -21.20 -2.22
CA ALA A 74 -14.95 -21.72 -1.83
C ALA A 74 -15.94 -20.58 -1.60
N GLY A 75 -16.33 -19.90 -2.68
CA GLY A 75 -17.18 -18.73 -2.66
C GLY A 75 -16.41 -17.39 -2.61
N ALA A 76 -17.16 -16.29 -2.53
CA ALA A 76 -16.56 -14.96 -2.44
C ALA A 76 -15.91 -14.73 -1.06
N PRO A 77 -14.70 -14.15 -1.01
CA PRO A 77 -14.06 -13.81 0.26
C PRO A 77 -14.93 -12.82 1.06
N VAL A 78 -15.07 -13.08 2.36
CA VAL A 78 -15.77 -12.17 3.27
C VAL A 78 -14.79 -11.08 3.72
N LEU A 79 -14.95 -9.90 3.16
CA LEU A 79 -14.17 -8.73 3.55
C LEU A 79 -14.77 -8.10 4.81
N PRO A 80 -13.98 -7.74 5.83
CA PRO A 80 -14.48 -7.03 6.99
C PRO A 80 -15.06 -5.66 6.57
N PRO A 81 -15.91 -5.04 7.43
CA PRO A 81 -16.39 -3.69 7.15
C PRO A 81 -15.22 -2.70 7.13
N GLY A 82 -15.20 -1.84 6.12
CA GLY A 82 -14.22 -0.75 5.99
C GLY A 82 -14.71 0.52 6.68
N LYS A 83 -13.86 1.56 6.69
CA LYS A 83 -14.25 2.90 7.10
C LYS A 83 -14.69 3.70 5.88
N ILE A 84 -15.83 4.37 5.99
CA ILE A 84 -16.29 5.28 4.93
C ILE A 84 -15.36 6.48 4.85
N LYS A 85 -14.92 6.78 3.63
CA LYS A 85 -14.14 7.96 3.28
C LYS A 85 -14.82 8.65 2.10
N HIS A 86 -14.92 9.98 2.16
CA HIS A 86 -15.26 10.75 0.98
C HIS A 86 -13.99 10.91 0.12
N ASP A 87 -14.04 10.34 -1.08
CA ASP A 87 -12.94 10.33 -2.03
C ASP A 87 -13.29 11.25 -3.21
N GLU A 88 -12.32 12.02 -3.67
CA GLU A 88 -12.52 12.99 -4.76
C GLU A 88 -12.83 12.34 -6.11
N PHE A 89 -12.38 11.09 -6.32
CA PHE A 89 -12.54 10.35 -7.57
C PHE A 89 -13.76 9.41 -7.58
N PHE A 90 -14.07 8.81 -6.40
CA PHE A 90 -15.06 7.74 -6.29
C PHE A 90 -16.22 8.05 -5.35
N GLY A 91 -16.26 9.25 -4.75
CA GLY A 91 -17.29 9.65 -3.80
C GLY A 91 -17.17 8.94 -2.45
N ASN A 92 -18.29 8.46 -1.89
CA ASN A 92 -18.26 7.75 -0.61
C ASN A 92 -17.87 6.28 -0.84
N VAL A 93 -16.71 5.90 -0.37
CA VAL A 93 -16.13 4.56 -0.52
C VAL A 93 -15.73 3.96 0.82
N GLU A 94 -15.78 2.63 0.92
CA GLU A 94 -15.18 1.92 2.05
C GLU A 94 -13.68 1.73 1.84
N THR A 95 -12.89 2.02 2.87
CA THR A 95 -11.43 1.94 2.82
C THR A 95 -10.88 1.18 4.02
N TYR A 96 -9.68 0.61 3.82
CA TYR A 96 -8.89 -0.04 4.86
C TYR A 96 -7.59 0.71 5.13
N ARG A 97 -7.17 0.70 6.40
CA ARG A 97 -5.90 1.24 6.87
C ARG A 97 -5.25 0.29 7.87
N GLY A 98 -3.96 0.38 8.01
CA GLY A 98 -3.21 -0.46 8.95
C GLY A 98 -3.23 -1.93 8.52
N LEU A 99 -3.62 -2.85 9.37
CA LEU A 99 -3.65 -4.27 9.09
C LEU A 99 -5.04 -4.72 8.62
N LEU A 100 -5.09 -5.30 7.42
CA LEU A 100 -6.26 -6.00 6.89
C LEU A 100 -5.93 -7.49 6.80
N ALA A 101 -6.77 -8.35 7.37
CA ALA A 101 -6.70 -9.79 7.22
C ALA A 101 -8.00 -10.33 6.61
N VAL A 102 -7.86 -11.19 5.60
CA VAL A 102 -8.99 -11.79 4.87
C VAL A 102 -8.78 -13.29 4.81
N ARG A 103 -9.76 -14.08 5.24
CA ARG A 103 -9.74 -15.53 5.11
C ARG A 103 -10.25 -15.95 3.75
N LEU A 104 -9.50 -16.83 3.13
CA LEU A 104 -9.73 -17.38 1.80
C LEU A 104 -9.97 -18.89 1.94
N PRO A 105 -11.22 -19.34 2.12
CA PRO A 105 -11.53 -20.77 2.13
C PRO A 105 -11.33 -21.34 0.73
N LEU A 106 -10.75 -22.55 0.65
CA LEU A 106 -10.36 -23.21 -0.59
C LEU A 106 -11.26 -24.43 -0.87
N GLU A 107 -11.62 -24.59 -2.14
CA GLU A 107 -12.23 -25.80 -2.68
C GLU A 107 -11.26 -26.50 -3.63
N GLY A 108 -11.26 -27.83 -3.63
CA GLY A 108 -10.36 -28.63 -4.46
C GLY A 108 -8.88 -28.61 -4.04
N ALA A 109 -8.56 -27.97 -2.91
CA ALA A 109 -7.22 -27.96 -2.35
C ALA A 109 -6.83 -29.34 -1.82
N LYS A 110 -5.56 -29.73 -2.01
CA LYS A 110 -4.99 -30.96 -1.47
C LYS A 110 -3.98 -30.61 -0.38
N ALA A 111 -4.13 -31.22 0.80
CA ALA A 111 -3.18 -31.11 1.88
C ALA A 111 -1.75 -31.44 1.43
N GLY A 112 -0.75 -30.70 1.91
CA GLY A 112 0.65 -30.91 1.58
C GLY A 112 1.07 -30.41 0.18
N THR A 113 0.17 -29.76 -0.58
CA THR A 113 0.51 -29.17 -1.88
C THR A 113 0.74 -27.65 -1.76
N THR A 114 1.23 -27.05 -2.82
CA THR A 114 1.39 -25.59 -2.91
C THR A 114 0.27 -24.97 -3.73
N VAL A 115 -0.12 -23.76 -3.35
CA VAL A 115 -1.06 -22.93 -4.10
C VAL A 115 -0.50 -21.53 -4.26
N THR A 116 -0.89 -20.85 -5.34
CA THR A 116 -0.52 -19.45 -5.58
C THR A 116 -1.74 -18.57 -5.33
N VAL A 117 -1.61 -17.65 -4.42
CA VAL A 117 -2.62 -16.61 -4.16
C VAL A 117 -2.30 -15.39 -5.00
N LYS A 118 -3.26 -14.93 -5.78
CA LYS A 118 -3.25 -13.67 -6.49
C LYS A 118 -4.14 -12.68 -5.75
N ALA A 119 -3.59 -11.53 -5.40
CA ALA A 119 -4.34 -10.42 -4.85
C ALA A 119 -4.25 -9.22 -5.81
N GLU A 120 -5.40 -8.67 -6.18
CA GLU A 120 -5.51 -7.40 -6.88
C GLU A 120 -6.00 -6.35 -5.89
N SER A 121 -5.33 -5.20 -5.86
CA SER A 121 -5.64 -4.12 -4.93
C SER A 121 -5.37 -2.76 -5.56
N GLN A 122 -6.09 -1.75 -5.10
CA GLN A 122 -5.83 -0.35 -5.44
C GLN A 122 -5.98 0.53 -4.20
N GLY A 123 -5.11 1.52 -4.08
CA GLY A 123 -5.11 2.43 -2.96
C GLY A 123 -4.40 3.74 -3.27
N CYS A 124 -4.44 4.66 -2.32
CA CYS A 124 -3.89 6.00 -2.45
C CYS A 124 -3.11 6.39 -1.19
N ALA A 125 -2.23 7.38 -1.36
CA ALA A 125 -1.64 8.12 -0.26
C ALA A 125 -2.58 9.26 0.17
N ASP A 126 -2.57 9.62 1.44
CA ASP A 126 -3.31 10.78 1.97
C ASP A 126 -2.85 12.12 1.36
N ALA A 127 -1.65 12.12 0.76
CA ALA A 127 -1.12 13.24 -0.02
C ALA A 127 -1.86 13.46 -1.36
N GLY A 128 -2.95 12.72 -1.63
CA GLY A 128 -3.75 12.86 -2.85
C GLY A 128 -3.22 12.10 -4.07
N VAL A 129 -2.26 11.20 -3.88
CA VAL A 129 -1.70 10.40 -4.98
C VAL A 129 -2.24 8.98 -4.95
N CYS A 130 -2.94 8.58 -6.01
CA CYS A 130 -3.47 7.23 -6.17
C CYS A 130 -2.54 6.37 -7.03
N TYR A 131 -2.33 5.13 -6.58
CA TYR A 131 -1.57 4.14 -7.31
C TYR A 131 -2.45 3.45 -8.35
N PRO A 132 -1.90 3.05 -9.50
CA PRO A 132 -2.61 2.15 -10.40
C PRO A 132 -2.92 0.81 -9.70
N PRO A 133 -3.89 0.03 -10.18
CA PRO A 133 -4.17 -1.30 -9.65
C PRO A 133 -2.91 -2.15 -9.61
N GLN A 134 -2.65 -2.77 -8.46
CA GLN A 134 -1.51 -3.66 -8.21
C GLN A 134 -1.97 -5.10 -8.21
N VAL A 135 -1.14 -5.97 -8.77
CA VAL A 135 -1.35 -7.42 -8.72
C VAL A 135 -0.15 -8.07 -8.07
N GLN A 136 -0.35 -8.65 -6.90
CA GLN A 136 0.68 -9.38 -6.15
C GLN A 136 0.36 -10.88 -6.16
N ARG A 137 1.38 -11.73 -6.29
CA ARG A 137 1.25 -13.19 -6.29
C ARG A 137 2.23 -13.79 -5.31
N LEU A 138 1.73 -14.70 -4.47
CA LEU A 138 2.54 -15.43 -3.50
C LEU A 138 2.18 -16.91 -3.53
N THR A 139 3.19 -17.75 -3.52
CA THR A 139 3.01 -19.20 -3.44
C THR A 139 3.22 -19.66 -2.01
N VAL A 140 2.24 -20.37 -1.45
CA VAL A 140 2.25 -20.88 -0.08
C VAL A 140 2.00 -22.40 -0.08
N ALA A 141 2.72 -23.11 0.80
CA ALA A 141 2.49 -24.54 1.02
C ALA A 141 1.30 -24.73 1.97
N LEU A 142 0.36 -25.57 1.58
CA LEU A 142 -0.71 -26.00 2.47
C LEU A 142 -0.17 -27.08 3.43
N PRO A 143 -0.44 -26.99 4.73
CA PRO A 143 -0.01 -27.98 5.69
C PRO A 143 -0.67 -29.35 5.44
N ALA A 144 -0.12 -30.40 6.02
CA ALA A 144 -0.77 -31.69 6.06
C ALA A 144 -2.10 -31.59 6.84
N ARG A 145 -3.04 -32.47 6.52
CA ARG A 145 -4.34 -32.50 7.20
C ARG A 145 -4.16 -32.65 8.72
N GLY A 146 -4.78 -31.71 9.46
CA GLY A 146 -4.69 -31.67 10.92
C GLY A 146 -3.38 -31.09 11.48
N ALA A 147 -2.45 -30.68 10.62
CA ALA A 147 -1.30 -29.90 11.05
C ALA A 147 -1.70 -28.44 11.33
N GLY A 148 -0.93 -27.76 12.18
CA GLY A 148 -1.11 -26.34 12.47
C GLY A 148 -0.78 -25.43 11.27
N PRO A 149 -0.80 -24.12 11.49
CA PRO A 149 -0.53 -23.15 10.45
C PRO A 149 0.84 -23.34 9.80
N GLY A 150 0.90 -23.13 8.48
CA GLY A 150 2.15 -23.08 7.73
C GLY A 150 2.94 -21.78 7.99
N GLU A 151 4.15 -21.73 7.45
CA GLU A 151 4.98 -20.51 7.53
C GLU A 151 4.36 -19.37 6.71
N PRO A 152 4.40 -18.12 7.22
CA PRO A 152 3.93 -16.97 6.48
C PRO A 152 4.88 -16.64 5.32
N VAL A 153 4.32 -16.31 4.17
CA VAL A 153 5.05 -15.87 2.99
C VAL A 153 4.76 -14.39 2.73
N ASN A 154 5.80 -13.59 2.59
CA ASN A 154 5.71 -12.16 2.34
C ASN A 154 6.11 -11.85 0.90
N ALA A 155 5.44 -10.87 0.29
CA ALA A 155 5.92 -10.28 -0.94
C ALA A 155 7.26 -9.58 -0.67
N THR A 156 8.32 -10.07 -1.31
CA THR A 156 9.61 -9.38 -1.26
C THR A 156 9.49 -8.14 -2.15
N PRO A 157 9.81 -6.93 -1.64
CA PRO A 157 9.87 -5.75 -2.50
C PRO A 157 10.79 -6.02 -3.69
N ALA A 158 10.31 -5.78 -4.90
CA ALA A 158 11.12 -5.97 -6.10
C ALA A 158 12.41 -5.15 -5.96
N LYS A 159 13.57 -5.81 -5.92
CA LYS A 159 14.84 -5.12 -6.03
C LYS A 159 14.86 -4.46 -7.41
N LYS A 160 14.76 -3.14 -7.47
CA LYS A 160 15.10 -2.41 -8.71
C LYS A 160 16.54 -2.74 -9.06
N SER A 161 16.72 -3.62 -10.05
CA SER A 161 18.02 -3.82 -10.71
C SER A 161 18.34 -2.55 -11.50
N TRP A 162 19.28 -1.77 -11.00
CA TRP A 162 19.77 -0.56 -11.66
C TRP A 162 20.86 -0.85 -12.72
N PHE A 163 21.10 -2.13 -13.02
CA PHE A 163 22.11 -2.55 -13.97
C PHE A 163 21.49 -3.37 -15.11
N ASN A 164 21.23 -2.68 -16.19
CA ASN A 164 21.28 -3.17 -17.56
C ASN A 164 21.73 -2.03 -18.45
#